data_3923ea325d9000692f63e4affc2e476e
#
_entry.id   3923ea325d9000692f63e4affc2e476e
#
_cell.length_a   1.000
_cell.length_b   1.000
_cell.length_c   1.000
_cell.angle_alpha   90.00
_cell.angle_beta   90.00
_cell.angle_gamma   90.00
#
_symmetry.space_group_name_H-M   'P 1'
#
loop_
_entity.id
_entity.type
_entity.pdbx_description
1 polymer ?
#
loop_
_entity_poly.entity_id
_entity_poly.type
_entity_poly.pdbx_seq_one_letter_code
_entity_poly.pdbx_strand_id
1 'polypeptide(L)'
;APTYALIEVRKHDRRLCFLEPGKDLTLAYSQKKGEKQVTYGGVLAKETEFINQGNYATTPISYKDTDVKKAAQKADSVLALNLRKVETIPFSKTFKEWEAKRQKVETFAALLRFPVYSLMRDSNVTERNAYLKVLRDHLAPDSTYLSIPAYREALEQYVRRLVSFKKVKEDAQTETRLKCIFENITEPSAVA
;
A
#
# COMPACT_ATOMS: atom_id res chain seq x y z
N ALA A 1 1.34 -15.38 -12.60
CA ALA A 1 1.44 -15.14 -11.15
C ALA A 1 0.11 -14.63 -10.62
N PRO A 2 -0.23 -14.83 -9.34
CA PRO A 2 -1.37 -14.19 -8.70
C PRO A 2 -1.24 -12.67 -8.72
N THR A 3 -2.36 -11.97 -8.57
CA THR A 3 -2.39 -10.50 -8.56
C THR A 3 -3.60 -10.00 -7.77
N TYR A 4 -3.61 -8.70 -7.47
CA TYR A 4 -4.80 -8.00 -7.02
C TYR A 4 -5.33 -7.08 -8.10
N ALA A 5 -6.65 -7.02 -8.24
CA ALA A 5 -7.33 -6.07 -9.10
C ALA A 5 -8.28 -5.20 -8.27
N LEU A 6 -8.29 -3.90 -8.55
CA LEU A 6 -9.27 -2.99 -7.97
C LEU A 6 -10.38 -2.77 -8.99
N ILE A 7 -11.57 -3.26 -8.68
CA ILE A 7 -12.73 -3.18 -9.57
C ILE A 7 -13.67 -2.09 -9.06
N GLU A 8 -13.97 -1.12 -9.89
CA GLU A 8 -15.00 -0.13 -9.60
C GLU A 8 -16.35 -0.69 -10.04
N VAL A 9 -17.11 -1.16 -9.07
CA VAL A 9 -18.45 -1.73 -9.30
C VAL A 9 -19.45 -0.63 -9.63
N ARG A 10 -19.25 0.56 -9.04
CA ARG A 10 -20.00 1.79 -9.27
C ARG A 10 -19.14 2.97 -8.84
N LYS A 11 -19.48 4.19 -9.31
CA LYS A 11 -18.79 5.43 -8.90
C LYS A 11 -18.57 5.46 -7.37
N HIS A 12 -17.31 5.49 -6.95
CA HIS A 12 -16.85 5.47 -5.56
C HIS A 12 -17.08 4.16 -4.77
N ASP A 13 -17.52 3.07 -5.40
CA ASP A 13 -17.61 1.75 -4.76
C ASP A 13 -16.60 0.81 -5.42
N ARG A 14 -15.43 0.70 -4.81
CA ARG A 14 -14.31 -0.11 -5.31
C ARG A 14 -14.15 -1.36 -4.47
N ARG A 15 -13.91 -2.48 -5.14
CA ARG A 15 -13.68 -3.79 -4.51
C ARG A 15 -12.31 -4.30 -4.90
N LEU A 16 -11.54 -4.71 -3.90
CA LEU A 16 -10.27 -5.37 -4.13
C LEU A 16 -10.54 -6.86 -4.37
N CYS A 17 -10.03 -7.38 -5.47
CA CYS A 17 -10.20 -8.78 -5.86
C CYS A 17 -8.85 -9.48 -5.89
N PHE A 18 -8.77 -10.64 -5.28
CA PHE A 18 -7.63 -11.54 -5.45
C PHE A 18 -7.85 -12.41 -6.67
N LEU A 19 -6.87 -12.46 -7.55
CA LEU A 19 -6.91 -13.23 -8.80
C LEU A 19 -5.73 -14.20 -8.83
N GLU A 20 -6.02 -15.45 -9.19
CA GLU A 20 -5.02 -16.51 -9.32
C GLU A 20 -5.26 -17.25 -10.65
N PRO A 21 -4.25 -17.46 -11.50
CA PRO A 21 -4.41 -18.16 -12.77
C PRO A 21 -5.06 -19.52 -12.60
N GLY A 22 -6.03 -19.83 -13.45
CA GLY A 22 -6.78 -21.08 -13.44
C GLY A 22 -7.90 -21.17 -12.39
N LYS A 23 -8.15 -20.09 -11.63
CA LYS A 23 -9.26 -20.00 -10.68
C LYS A 23 -10.23 -18.90 -11.09
N ASP A 24 -11.51 -19.17 -10.96
CA ASP A 24 -12.58 -18.24 -11.33
C ASP A 24 -12.99 -17.35 -10.15
N LEU A 25 -13.43 -16.15 -10.48
CA LEU A 25 -14.06 -15.20 -9.58
C LEU A 25 -15.18 -14.49 -10.32
N THR A 26 -16.37 -14.46 -9.74
CA THR A 26 -17.53 -13.72 -10.24
C THR A 26 -17.91 -12.64 -9.25
N LEU A 27 -18.24 -11.45 -9.74
CA LEU A 27 -18.84 -10.37 -8.96
C LEU A 27 -20.23 -10.09 -9.51
N ALA A 28 -21.23 -10.08 -8.65
CA ALA A 28 -22.56 -9.62 -8.98
C ALA A 28 -22.93 -8.42 -8.09
N TYR A 29 -23.41 -7.36 -8.73
CA TYR A 29 -23.89 -6.17 -8.03
C TYR A 29 -25.40 -6.11 -8.13
N SER A 30 -26.06 -5.91 -7.01
CA SER A 30 -27.50 -5.66 -6.96
C SER A 30 -27.80 -4.46 -6.08
N GLN A 31 -28.89 -3.75 -6.43
CA GLN A 31 -29.42 -2.66 -5.63
C GLN A 31 -30.93 -2.85 -5.46
N LYS A 32 -31.37 -3.14 -4.24
CA LYS A 32 -32.79 -3.23 -3.89
C LYS A 32 -33.13 -2.24 -2.77
N LYS A 33 -34.18 -1.43 -2.96
CA LYS A 33 -34.69 -0.48 -1.95
C LYS A 33 -33.63 0.44 -1.33
N GLY A 34 -32.61 0.84 -2.10
CA GLY A 34 -31.52 1.69 -1.61
C GLY A 34 -30.34 0.93 -0.98
N GLU A 35 -30.51 -0.33 -0.62
CA GLU A 35 -29.41 -1.17 -0.13
C GLU A 35 -28.57 -1.68 -1.31
N LYS A 36 -27.27 -1.52 -1.17
CA LYS A 36 -26.27 -1.97 -2.14
C LYS A 36 -25.70 -3.29 -1.66
N GLN A 37 -25.71 -4.29 -2.52
CA GLN A 37 -25.12 -5.59 -2.22
C GLN A 37 -24.17 -6.00 -3.34
N VAL A 38 -22.96 -6.39 -2.94
CA VAL A 38 -21.98 -7.06 -3.81
C VAL A 38 -21.87 -8.50 -3.33
N THR A 39 -22.06 -9.44 -4.24
CA THR A 39 -21.89 -10.86 -3.96
C THR A 39 -20.73 -11.42 -4.79
N TYR A 40 -20.02 -12.34 -4.22
CA TYR A 40 -18.87 -12.99 -4.83
C TYR A 40 -19.21 -14.46 -5.10
N GLY A 41 -18.79 -14.97 -6.26
CA GLY A 41 -18.93 -16.37 -6.67
C GLY A 41 -17.63 -16.91 -7.25
N GLY A 42 -17.58 -18.23 -7.43
CA GLY A 42 -16.37 -18.90 -7.92
C GLY A 42 -15.42 -19.34 -6.81
N VAL A 43 -14.31 -19.95 -7.21
CA VAL A 43 -13.32 -20.55 -6.30
C VAL A 43 -12.68 -19.52 -5.37
N LEU A 44 -12.46 -18.27 -5.87
CA LEU A 44 -11.81 -17.20 -5.10
C LEU A 44 -12.79 -16.26 -4.38
N ALA A 45 -14.07 -16.65 -4.28
CA ALA A 45 -15.11 -15.81 -3.68
C ALA A 45 -14.82 -15.48 -2.21
N LYS A 46 -14.44 -16.49 -1.41
CA LYS A 46 -14.21 -16.35 0.03
C LYS A 46 -12.99 -15.50 0.34
N GLU A 47 -11.91 -15.65 -0.40
CA GLU A 47 -10.69 -14.84 -0.28
C GLU A 47 -11.00 -13.38 -0.61
N THR A 48 -11.74 -13.13 -1.70
CA THR A 48 -12.12 -11.79 -2.12
C THR A 48 -13.09 -11.12 -1.13
N GLU A 49 -14.05 -11.86 -0.61
CA GLU A 49 -14.95 -11.37 0.44
C GLU A 49 -14.16 -11.01 1.70
N PHE A 50 -13.26 -11.88 2.14
CA PHE A 50 -12.45 -11.71 3.33
C PHE A 50 -11.63 -10.40 3.29
N ILE A 51 -10.97 -10.08 2.18
CA ILE A 51 -10.16 -8.86 2.06
C ILE A 51 -11.00 -7.57 2.07
N ASN A 52 -12.28 -7.65 1.69
CA ASN A 52 -13.18 -6.50 1.67
C ASN A 52 -13.97 -6.29 2.98
N GLN A 53 -13.86 -7.21 3.95
CA GLN A 53 -14.56 -7.12 5.25
C GLN A 53 -13.82 -6.32 6.32
N GLY A 54 -12.67 -5.71 6.01
CA GLY A 54 -11.91 -4.92 7.00
C GLY A 54 -11.33 -5.75 8.15
N ASN A 55 -10.96 -6.98 7.89
CA ASN A 55 -10.51 -7.95 8.88
C ASN A 55 -9.16 -7.63 9.56
N TYR A 56 -8.44 -6.62 9.08
CA TYR A 56 -7.11 -6.26 9.57
C TYR A 56 -7.11 -4.96 10.37
N ALA A 57 -6.18 -4.88 11.30
CA ALA A 57 -5.94 -3.64 12.03
C ALA A 57 -5.33 -2.59 11.07
N THR A 58 -5.76 -1.35 11.21
CA THR A 58 -5.21 -0.21 10.46
C THR A 58 -4.13 0.49 11.27
N THR A 59 -3.04 0.89 10.61
CA THR A 59 -1.97 1.65 11.26
C THR A 59 -2.47 3.04 11.61
N PRO A 60 -2.49 3.41 12.91
CA PRO A 60 -3.06 4.68 13.37
C PRO A 60 -2.04 5.83 13.23
N ILE A 61 -1.69 6.20 12.00
CA ILE A 61 -0.87 7.39 11.73
C ILE A 61 -1.80 8.58 11.52
N SER A 62 -1.64 9.58 12.37
CA SER A 62 -2.44 10.80 12.39
C SER A 62 -1.65 11.98 11.82
N TYR A 63 -2.36 12.98 11.31
CA TYR A 63 -1.77 14.29 10.96
C TYR A 63 -1.18 15.05 12.17
N LYS A 64 -1.43 14.58 13.39
CA LYS A 64 -0.86 15.10 14.64
C LYS A 64 0.43 14.39 15.06
N ASP A 65 0.81 13.29 14.41
CA ASP A 65 2.04 12.59 14.74
C ASP A 65 3.25 13.46 14.36
N THR A 66 4.15 13.65 15.30
CA THR A 66 5.36 14.46 15.14
C THR A 66 6.65 13.66 15.31
N ASP A 67 6.56 12.44 15.81
CA ASP A 67 7.69 11.55 16.10
C ASP A 67 7.72 10.39 15.08
N VAL A 68 8.69 10.45 14.19
CA VAL A 68 8.90 9.45 13.13
C VAL A 68 9.16 8.05 13.70
N LYS A 69 9.93 7.95 14.79
CA LYS A 69 10.26 6.65 15.40
C LYS A 69 9.02 5.99 16.00
N LYS A 70 8.20 6.77 16.71
CA LYS A 70 6.93 6.26 17.25
C LYS A 70 5.95 5.87 16.15
N ALA A 71 5.89 6.63 15.05
CA ALA A 71 5.06 6.29 13.90
C ALA A 71 5.51 4.96 13.27
N ALA A 72 6.83 4.76 13.10
CA ALA A 72 7.38 3.49 12.60
C ALA A 72 7.06 2.33 13.55
N GLN A 73 7.28 2.48 14.85
CA GLN A 73 6.96 1.45 15.85
C GLN A 73 5.48 1.05 15.85
N LYS A 74 4.56 2.03 15.72
CA LYS A 74 3.12 1.75 15.57
C LYS A 74 2.85 0.94 14.31
N ALA A 75 3.47 1.32 13.19
CA ALA A 75 3.31 0.65 11.91
C ALA A 75 3.81 -0.81 11.97
N ASP A 76 5.00 -1.04 12.53
CA ASP A 76 5.60 -2.36 12.71
C ASP A 76 4.76 -3.25 13.64
N SER A 77 4.24 -2.69 14.72
CA SER A 77 3.38 -3.41 15.65
C SER A 77 2.08 -3.89 15.00
N VAL A 78 1.45 -3.03 14.19
CA VAL A 78 0.23 -3.37 13.45
C VAL A 78 0.55 -4.39 12.35
N LEU A 79 1.66 -4.23 11.62
CA LEU A 79 2.11 -5.19 10.63
C LEU A 79 2.30 -6.58 11.25
N ALA A 80 3.02 -6.67 12.38
CA ALA A 80 3.25 -7.93 13.07
C ALA A 80 1.94 -8.60 13.49
N LEU A 81 0.97 -7.82 13.99
CA LEU A 81 -0.36 -8.33 14.34
C LEU A 81 -1.09 -8.89 13.11
N ASN A 82 -1.09 -8.15 12.01
CA ASN A 82 -1.76 -8.54 10.79
C ASN A 82 -1.10 -9.78 10.15
N LEU A 83 0.23 -9.88 10.16
CA LEU A 83 0.95 -11.05 9.64
C LEU A 83 0.62 -12.31 10.45
N ARG A 84 0.56 -12.23 11.79
CA ARG A 84 0.09 -13.35 12.61
C ARG A 84 -1.34 -13.78 12.25
N LYS A 85 -2.22 -12.83 11.98
CA LYS A 85 -3.58 -13.12 11.52
C LYS A 85 -3.58 -13.82 10.17
N VAL A 86 -2.75 -13.38 9.22
CA VAL A 86 -2.59 -14.03 7.90
C VAL A 86 -2.20 -15.50 8.04
N GLU A 87 -1.34 -15.85 8.99
CA GLU A 87 -0.93 -17.26 9.22
C GLU A 87 -2.10 -18.15 9.66
N THR A 88 -3.07 -17.61 10.41
CA THR A 88 -4.16 -18.35 11.00
C THR A 88 -5.43 -18.48 10.13
N ILE A 89 -5.56 -17.68 9.06
CA ILE A 89 -6.75 -17.73 8.20
C ILE A 89 -6.85 -19.06 7.43
N PRO A 90 -8.06 -19.60 7.20
CA PRO A 90 -8.26 -20.91 6.59
C PRO A 90 -8.25 -20.87 5.05
N PHE A 91 -7.24 -20.21 4.46
CA PHE A 91 -7.10 -20.07 3.01
C PHE A 91 -5.83 -20.73 2.49
N SER A 92 -5.68 -20.78 1.17
CA SER A 92 -4.53 -21.39 0.50
C SER A 92 -3.20 -20.73 0.88
N LYS A 93 -2.11 -21.49 0.79
CA LYS A 93 -0.76 -20.96 1.02
C LYS A 93 -0.47 -19.78 0.09
N THR A 94 -0.83 -19.89 -1.18
CA THR A 94 -0.67 -18.81 -2.17
C THR A 94 -1.38 -17.53 -1.72
N PHE A 95 -2.64 -17.62 -1.29
CA PHE A 95 -3.37 -16.44 -0.79
C PHE A 95 -2.69 -15.83 0.42
N LYS A 96 -2.25 -16.64 1.40
CA LYS A 96 -1.55 -16.17 2.59
C LYS A 96 -0.26 -15.40 2.24
N GLU A 97 0.55 -15.93 1.34
CA GLU A 97 1.78 -15.29 0.87
C GLU A 97 1.49 -13.92 0.23
N TRP A 98 0.46 -13.85 -0.61
CA TRP A 98 0.06 -12.60 -1.26
C TRP A 98 -0.59 -11.61 -0.29
N GLU A 99 -1.34 -12.10 0.67
CA GLU A 99 -1.95 -11.27 1.71
C GLU A 99 -0.89 -10.69 2.65
N ALA A 100 0.15 -11.45 2.97
CA ALA A 100 1.30 -10.96 3.72
C ALA A 100 2.03 -9.82 2.96
N LYS A 101 2.21 -9.96 1.63
CA LYS A 101 2.75 -8.88 0.80
C LYS A 101 1.84 -7.64 0.84
N ARG A 102 0.53 -7.82 0.72
CA ARG A 102 -0.44 -6.72 0.78
C ARG A 102 -0.37 -5.99 2.12
N GLN A 103 -0.25 -6.70 3.25
CA GLN A 103 -0.13 -6.07 4.57
C GLN A 103 1.15 -5.21 4.69
N LYS A 104 2.27 -5.63 4.10
CA LYS A 104 3.49 -4.81 4.02
C LYS A 104 3.26 -3.54 3.20
N VAL A 105 2.56 -3.65 2.06
CA VAL A 105 2.20 -2.50 1.23
C VAL A 105 1.31 -1.51 1.99
N GLU A 106 0.30 -2.00 2.70
CA GLU A 106 -0.58 -1.14 3.51
C GLU A 106 0.19 -0.41 4.63
N THR A 107 1.18 -1.08 5.22
CA THR A 107 2.07 -0.48 6.21
C THR A 107 2.92 0.63 5.59
N PHE A 108 3.53 0.38 4.44
CA PHE A 108 4.29 1.39 3.70
C PHE A 108 3.40 2.59 3.31
N ALA A 109 2.21 2.33 2.75
CA ALA A 109 1.25 3.37 2.42
C ALA A 109 0.78 4.17 3.65
N ALA A 110 0.67 3.53 4.81
CA ALA A 110 0.35 4.21 6.07
C ALA A 110 1.48 5.15 6.51
N LEU A 111 2.74 4.73 6.41
CA LEU A 111 3.90 5.56 6.74
C LEU A 111 4.00 6.80 5.83
N LEU A 112 3.58 6.69 4.57
CA LEU A 112 3.50 7.83 3.65
C LEU A 112 2.45 8.88 4.06
N ARG A 113 1.49 8.55 4.92
CA ARG A 113 0.53 9.51 5.48
C ARG A 113 1.09 10.35 6.64
N PHE A 114 2.31 10.04 7.12
CA PHE A 114 2.95 10.83 8.15
C PHE A 114 3.06 12.30 7.73
N PRO A 115 2.72 13.26 8.61
CA PRO A 115 2.73 14.69 8.29
C PRO A 115 4.16 15.21 8.12
N VAL A 116 4.51 15.55 6.89
CA VAL A 116 5.88 16.00 6.55
C VAL A 116 6.09 17.50 6.66
N TYR A 117 5.05 18.24 7.02
CA TYR A 117 5.13 19.71 7.02
C TYR A 117 6.27 20.25 7.88
N SER A 118 6.47 19.67 9.06
CA SER A 118 7.59 20.00 9.94
C SER A 118 8.94 19.58 9.36
N LEU A 119 8.97 18.48 8.60
CA LEU A 119 10.21 17.93 8.01
C LEU A 119 10.72 18.73 6.81
N MET A 120 9.90 19.62 6.25
CA MET A 120 10.30 20.48 5.13
C MET A 120 11.15 21.68 5.57
N ARG A 121 11.24 21.95 6.87
CA ARG A 121 12.10 23.02 7.40
C ARG A 121 13.58 22.62 7.32
N ASP A 122 14.44 23.56 7.03
CA ASP A 122 15.88 23.31 6.90
C ASP A 122 16.53 22.92 8.24
N SER A 123 15.95 23.34 9.36
CA SER A 123 16.38 22.93 10.70
C SER A 123 16.13 21.45 11.02
N ASN A 124 15.28 20.76 10.26
CA ASN A 124 14.83 19.39 10.58
C ASN A 124 15.42 18.34 9.62
N VAL A 125 16.67 18.53 9.18
CA VAL A 125 17.34 17.59 8.25
C VAL A 125 17.48 16.19 8.85
N THR A 126 17.80 16.11 10.14
CA THR A 126 17.98 14.84 10.84
C THR A 126 16.70 14.02 10.87
N GLU A 127 15.58 14.65 11.26
CA GLU A 127 14.25 14.01 11.30
C GLU A 127 13.78 13.63 9.90
N ARG A 128 14.04 14.47 8.90
CA ARG A 128 13.75 14.18 7.50
C ARG A 128 14.51 12.94 7.02
N ASN A 129 15.80 12.84 7.32
CA ASN A 129 16.61 11.68 6.95
C ASN A 129 16.16 10.42 7.69
N ALA A 130 15.78 10.54 8.96
CA ALA A 130 15.19 9.44 9.71
C ALA A 130 13.88 8.95 9.07
N TYR A 131 13.00 9.87 8.67
CA TYR A 131 11.76 9.53 7.96
C TYR A 131 12.03 8.83 6.61
N LEU A 132 12.95 9.37 5.80
CA LEU A 132 13.31 8.75 4.53
C LEU A 132 13.94 7.36 4.71
N LYS A 133 14.72 7.17 5.79
CA LYS A 133 15.22 5.84 6.15
C LYS A 133 14.09 4.87 6.47
N VAL A 134 13.15 5.28 7.30
CA VAL A 134 11.96 4.45 7.63
C VAL A 134 11.21 4.05 6.36
N LEU A 135 10.98 4.98 5.43
CA LEU A 135 10.30 4.65 4.18
C LEU A 135 11.10 3.64 3.34
N ARG A 136 12.42 3.80 3.24
CA ARG A 136 13.29 2.85 2.51
C ARG A 136 13.28 1.46 3.13
N ASP A 137 13.32 1.38 4.45
CA ASP A 137 13.30 0.11 5.18
C ASP A 137 11.96 -0.66 4.97
N HIS A 138 10.90 0.05 4.52
CA HIS A 138 9.58 -0.53 4.23
C HIS A 138 9.27 -0.66 2.73
N LEU A 139 10.20 -0.29 1.85
CA LEU A 139 10.06 -0.57 0.42
C LEU A 139 10.01 -2.07 0.17
N ALA A 140 9.19 -2.47 -0.79
CA ALA A 140 9.10 -3.88 -1.18
C ALA A 140 10.42 -4.37 -1.80
N PRO A 141 10.83 -5.61 -1.51
CA PRO A 141 12.12 -6.13 -1.93
C PRO A 141 12.18 -6.54 -3.41
N ASP A 142 11.03 -6.71 -4.08
CA ASP A 142 10.97 -7.24 -5.44
C ASP A 142 9.76 -6.71 -6.24
N SER A 143 9.81 -6.91 -7.56
CA SER A 143 8.81 -6.45 -8.51
C SER A 143 7.44 -7.11 -8.41
N THR A 144 7.32 -8.25 -7.73
CA THR A 144 6.03 -8.94 -7.58
C THR A 144 5.00 -8.08 -6.85
N TYR A 145 5.48 -7.13 -6.02
CA TYR A 145 4.62 -6.18 -5.32
C TYR A 145 3.90 -5.19 -6.25
N LEU A 146 4.41 -4.97 -7.48
CA LEU A 146 3.73 -4.14 -8.48
C LEU A 146 2.37 -4.70 -8.93
N SER A 147 2.14 -5.98 -8.68
CA SER A 147 0.83 -6.62 -8.87
C SER A 147 -0.21 -6.22 -7.82
N ILE A 148 0.19 -5.45 -6.79
CA ILE A 148 -0.70 -4.92 -5.76
C ILE A 148 -0.98 -3.46 -6.10
N PRO A 149 -2.22 -3.07 -6.49
CA PRO A 149 -2.52 -1.70 -6.95
C PRO A 149 -2.09 -0.62 -5.96
N ALA A 150 -2.32 -0.83 -4.66
CA ALA A 150 -1.91 0.09 -3.61
C ALA A 150 -0.40 0.34 -3.55
N TYR A 151 0.43 -0.62 -4.01
CA TYR A 151 1.88 -0.43 -4.04
C TYR A 151 2.32 0.57 -5.11
N ARG A 152 1.71 0.53 -6.29
CA ARG A 152 1.99 1.50 -7.36
C ARG A 152 1.63 2.92 -6.93
N GLU A 153 0.48 3.08 -6.30
CA GLU A 153 0.07 4.38 -5.73
C GLU A 153 1.01 4.85 -4.62
N ALA A 154 1.45 3.93 -3.76
CA ALA A 154 2.40 4.23 -2.69
C ALA A 154 3.79 4.61 -3.23
N LEU A 155 4.29 3.94 -4.26
CA LEU A 155 5.55 4.31 -4.94
C LEU A 155 5.47 5.71 -5.53
N GLU A 156 4.38 6.05 -6.19
CA GLU A 156 4.19 7.40 -6.74
C GLU A 156 4.21 8.46 -5.62
N GLN A 157 3.52 8.20 -4.51
CA GLN A 157 3.54 9.09 -3.35
C GLN A 157 4.95 9.19 -2.74
N TYR A 158 5.69 8.09 -2.66
CA TYR A 158 7.07 8.08 -2.18
C TYR A 158 7.97 8.96 -3.04
N VAL A 159 7.92 8.81 -4.36
CA VAL A 159 8.69 9.66 -5.28
C VAL A 159 8.30 11.13 -5.12
N ARG A 160 7.02 11.45 -5.02
CA ARG A 160 6.55 12.81 -4.75
C ARG A 160 7.13 13.37 -3.43
N ARG A 161 7.25 12.55 -2.37
CA ARG A 161 7.90 12.94 -1.11
C ARG A 161 9.38 13.26 -1.29
N LEU A 162 10.11 12.39 -2.01
CA LEU A 162 11.53 12.63 -2.32
C LEU A 162 11.74 13.96 -3.05
N VAL A 163 10.94 14.22 -4.08
CA VAL A 163 11.01 15.47 -4.85
C VAL A 163 10.68 16.69 -3.99
N SER A 164 9.63 16.61 -3.17
CA SER A 164 9.23 17.72 -2.31
C SER A 164 10.32 18.14 -1.31
N PHE A 165 11.11 17.18 -0.82
CA PHE A 165 12.23 17.48 0.07
C PHE A 165 13.44 18.09 -0.64
N LYS A 166 13.56 17.93 -1.97
CA LYS A 166 14.63 18.55 -2.76
C LYS A 166 14.34 20.02 -3.10
N LYS A 167 13.14 20.55 -2.81
CA LYS A 167 12.72 21.95 -3.04
C LYS A 167 13.01 22.44 -4.48
N VAL A 168 12.74 21.59 -5.46
CA VAL A 168 13.06 21.85 -6.86
C VAL A 168 12.02 22.76 -7.50
N LYS A 169 12.45 23.66 -8.39
CA LYS A 169 11.55 24.49 -9.21
C LYS A 169 10.70 23.63 -10.13
N GLU A 170 9.54 24.12 -10.52
CA GLU A 170 8.53 23.39 -11.28
C GLU A 170 9.06 22.83 -12.62
N ASP A 171 9.85 23.61 -13.33
CA ASP A 171 10.49 23.25 -14.60
C ASP A 171 11.50 22.09 -14.51
N ALA A 172 12.14 21.94 -13.35
CA ALA A 172 13.12 20.88 -13.10
C ALA A 172 12.52 19.64 -12.37
N GLN A 173 11.22 19.62 -12.12
CA GLN A 173 10.59 18.54 -11.34
C GLN A 173 10.65 17.18 -12.04
N THR A 174 10.47 17.15 -13.38
CA THR A 174 10.49 15.89 -14.13
C THR A 174 11.86 15.22 -14.08
N GLU A 175 12.94 15.97 -14.32
CA GLU A 175 14.30 15.43 -14.22
C GLU A 175 14.63 14.98 -12.80
N THR A 176 14.25 15.76 -11.80
CA THR A 176 14.44 15.40 -10.40
C THR A 176 13.66 14.17 -10.02
N ARG A 177 12.43 14.01 -10.55
CA ARG A 177 11.60 12.82 -10.34
C ARG A 177 12.28 11.57 -10.88
N LEU A 178 12.80 11.62 -12.11
CA LEU A 178 13.55 10.52 -12.71
C LEU A 178 14.80 10.17 -11.88
N LYS A 179 15.60 11.16 -11.49
CA LYS A 179 16.75 10.95 -10.60
C LYS A 179 16.35 10.28 -9.29
N CYS A 180 15.27 10.74 -8.65
CA CYS A 180 14.77 10.12 -7.41
C CYS A 180 14.37 8.65 -7.62
N ILE A 181 13.76 8.32 -8.76
CA ILE A 181 13.40 6.94 -9.09
C ILE A 181 14.68 6.08 -9.20
N PHE A 182 15.62 6.48 -10.04
CA PHE A 182 16.86 5.72 -10.26
C PHE A 182 17.75 5.59 -9.01
N GLU A 183 17.77 6.60 -8.15
CA GLU A 183 18.58 6.61 -6.93
C GLU A 183 17.98 5.78 -5.78
N ASN A 184 16.65 5.62 -5.74
CA ASN A 184 15.97 5.08 -4.57
C ASN A 184 15.11 3.84 -4.83
N ILE A 185 14.84 3.50 -6.09
CA ILE A 185 14.12 2.30 -6.49
C ILE A 185 15.10 1.41 -7.25
N THR A 186 15.63 0.41 -6.56
CA THR A 186 16.71 -0.43 -7.08
C THR A 186 16.24 -1.58 -7.97
N GLU A 187 14.95 -1.90 -7.95
CA GLU A 187 14.38 -2.96 -8.78
C GLU A 187 14.07 -2.43 -10.19
N PRO A 188 14.79 -2.90 -11.26
CA PRO A 188 14.63 -2.38 -12.62
C PRO A 188 13.19 -2.46 -13.14
N SER A 189 12.45 -3.51 -12.79
CA SER A 189 11.06 -3.69 -13.21
C SER A 189 10.08 -2.74 -12.53
N ALA A 190 10.47 -2.08 -11.44
CA ALA A 190 9.66 -1.05 -10.80
C ALA A 190 9.82 0.33 -11.45
N VAL A 191 10.81 0.49 -12.34
CA VAL A 191 11.14 1.75 -13.01
C VAL A 191 10.52 1.86 -14.40
N ALA A 192 10.20 0.72 -15.01
CA ALA A 192 9.54 0.64 -16.32
C ALA A 192 8.04 0.95 -16.23
#